data_283b618e4d6f6a858098bcb58f9c8e71
#
_entry.id   283b618e4d6f6a858098bcb58f9c8e71
#
_cell.length_a   1.000
_cell.length_b   1.000
_cell.length_c   1.000
_cell.angle_alpha   90.00
_cell.angle_beta   90.00
_cell.angle_gamma   90.00
#
_symmetry.space_group_name_H-M   'P 1'
#
loop_
_entity.id
_entity.type
_entity.pdbx_description
1 polymer ?
#
loop_
_entity_poly.entity_id
_entity_poly.type
_entity_poly.pdbx_seq_one_letter_code
_entity_poly.pdbx_strand_id
1 'polypeptide(L)'
;MDFKVKWSGKSIEYTEEEINAVVNVMRTADPQTQGKYLIEFESAFSKYIGGQPCFGVTNATHALELIADLTDVKKGDEVIIPSHTYCASAIPFGRTGAKLVWADVDSDTFLVSLDSIKSLVTERTKVIVVVHLYGMIIPNIEEIVSYAKSKNILVVEDCAQSLGAKLNSKVCGTFGDFGAYSFHGQKNITTLGEGGIITLKDEAQAKKIPGIRHNGHAPFLNKIEYWIPAMSNVDLDIEGIWPHNFSLTEAQSALGTVLLGRLDSLTTSRRERAKKFRQSFVDFPELKFQKISNESSHSHHLLVAQFIGKESGKSRDEFLSLLSKKYKVQAIVQYYPLNRYDLFKKMGFGHANCPNADLFFDNMVSFPFHITMTESDFDYMIDSIKTALIELRG
;
A
#
# COMPACT_ATOMS: atom_id res chain seq x y z
N MET A 1 9.75 25.23 10.43
CA MET A 1 10.51 24.64 11.56
C MET A 1 11.67 23.87 10.97
N ASP A 2 12.88 24.06 11.42
CA ASP A 2 14.03 23.31 10.91
C ASP A 2 14.21 22.03 11.76
N PHE A 3 14.06 20.87 11.11
CA PHE A 3 14.22 19.57 11.75
C PHE A 3 15.59 18.99 11.44
N LYS A 4 16.24 18.37 12.43
CA LYS A 4 17.46 17.62 12.25
C LYS A 4 17.16 16.26 11.62
N VAL A 5 16.10 15.59 12.08
CA VAL A 5 15.60 14.34 11.48
C VAL A 5 14.24 14.63 10.84
N LYS A 6 14.21 14.61 9.50
CA LYS A 6 13.04 14.97 8.70
C LYS A 6 12.27 13.75 8.23
N TRP A 7 10.99 13.93 8.07
CA TRP A 7 10.18 13.04 7.23
C TRP A 7 10.61 13.20 5.78
N SER A 8 10.93 12.11 5.09
CA SER A 8 11.40 12.18 3.70
C SER A 8 10.27 11.92 2.71
N GLY A 9 10.22 12.73 1.66
CA GLY A 9 9.40 12.48 0.46
C GLY A 9 10.06 11.50 -0.50
N LYS A 10 11.32 11.10 -0.26
CA LYS A 10 12.12 10.19 -1.08
C LYS A 10 12.58 9.01 -0.22
N SER A 11 12.30 7.79 -0.65
CA SER A 11 12.59 6.59 0.13
C SER A 11 13.92 5.92 -0.19
N ILE A 12 14.48 6.17 -1.38
CA ILE A 12 15.71 5.55 -1.90
C ILE A 12 16.60 6.58 -2.59
N GLU A 13 17.90 6.26 -2.71
CA GLU A 13 18.80 6.90 -3.65
C GLU A 13 18.95 6.00 -4.88
N TYR A 14 18.90 6.63 -6.07
CA TYR A 14 19.10 5.92 -7.33
C TYR A 14 20.58 5.64 -7.57
N THR A 15 20.87 4.43 -8.05
CA THR A 15 22.19 4.04 -8.54
C THR A 15 22.38 4.51 -9.98
N GLU A 16 23.62 4.51 -10.46
CA GLU A 16 23.94 4.81 -11.87
C GLU A 16 23.25 3.82 -12.83
N GLU A 17 23.08 2.56 -12.45
CA GLU A 17 22.35 1.58 -13.24
C GLU A 17 20.89 1.99 -13.43
N GLU A 18 20.21 2.41 -12.36
CA GLU A 18 18.82 2.87 -12.37
C GLU A 18 18.64 4.16 -13.18
N ILE A 19 19.58 5.12 -13.03
CA ILE A 19 19.60 6.36 -13.80
C ILE A 19 19.79 6.04 -15.30
N ASN A 20 20.77 5.18 -15.62
CA ASN A 20 21.08 4.82 -16.99
C ASN A 20 19.95 4.02 -17.67
N ALA A 21 19.18 3.21 -16.92
CA ALA A 21 18.00 2.53 -17.44
C ALA A 21 16.98 3.56 -17.96
N VAL A 22 16.68 4.61 -17.18
CA VAL A 22 15.77 5.69 -17.59
C VAL A 22 16.33 6.48 -18.79
N VAL A 23 17.60 6.88 -18.74
CA VAL A 23 18.26 7.62 -19.81
C VAL A 23 18.26 6.83 -21.12
N ASN A 24 18.47 5.52 -21.04
CA ASN A 24 18.42 4.65 -22.22
C ASN A 24 17.01 4.65 -22.85
N VAL A 25 15.96 4.53 -22.04
CA VAL A 25 14.57 4.63 -22.54
C VAL A 25 14.30 5.98 -23.22
N MET A 26 14.73 7.08 -22.62
CA MET A 26 14.58 8.41 -23.22
C MET A 26 15.24 8.52 -24.61
N ARG A 27 16.31 7.76 -24.86
CA ARG A 27 17.07 7.77 -26.13
C ARG A 27 16.53 6.80 -27.17
N THR A 28 15.94 5.69 -26.74
CA THR A 28 15.72 4.54 -27.61
C THR A 28 14.29 4.02 -27.68
N ALA A 29 13.41 4.41 -26.73
CA ALA A 29 12.07 3.83 -26.69
C ALA A 29 11.16 4.41 -27.78
N ASP A 30 10.63 3.51 -28.58
CA ASP A 30 9.57 3.74 -29.55
C ASP A 30 8.70 2.47 -29.59
N PRO A 31 7.45 2.53 -29.08
CA PRO A 31 6.77 3.67 -28.46
C PRO A 31 7.26 3.98 -27.03
N GLN A 32 6.90 5.15 -26.49
CA GLN A 32 7.22 5.56 -25.11
C GLN A 32 6.21 5.08 -24.05
N THR A 33 5.17 4.40 -24.49
CA THR A 33 4.14 3.75 -23.66
C THR A 33 3.66 2.47 -24.35
N GLN A 34 3.22 1.46 -23.61
CA GLN A 34 2.73 0.19 -24.13
C GLN A 34 3.79 -0.57 -24.96
N GLY A 35 5.07 -0.39 -24.67
CA GLY A 35 6.19 -1.00 -25.38
C GLY A 35 6.83 -2.15 -24.59
N LYS A 36 8.09 -2.42 -24.95
CA LYS A 36 8.84 -3.59 -24.45
C LYS A 36 9.16 -3.49 -22.96
N TYR A 37 9.50 -2.30 -22.44
CA TYR A 37 9.90 -2.16 -21.04
C TYR A 37 8.74 -2.39 -20.09
N LEU A 38 7.51 -2.02 -20.49
CA LEU A 38 6.30 -2.36 -19.74
C LEU A 38 6.12 -3.87 -19.67
N ILE A 39 6.25 -4.58 -20.79
CA ILE A 39 6.16 -6.05 -20.86
C ILE A 39 7.23 -6.71 -20.00
N GLU A 40 8.47 -6.22 -20.08
CA GLU A 40 9.60 -6.72 -19.28
C GLU A 40 9.34 -6.54 -17.78
N PHE A 41 8.82 -5.37 -17.37
CA PHE A 41 8.50 -5.09 -15.96
C PHE A 41 7.35 -5.97 -15.45
N GLU A 42 6.27 -6.09 -16.20
CA GLU A 42 5.14 -6.96 -15.87
C GLU A 42 5.60 -8.42 -15.75
N SER A 43 6.41 -8.90 -16.68
CA SER A 43 6.97 -10.26 -16.65
C SER A 43 7.89 -10.47 -15.44
N ALA A 44 8.79 -9.53 -15.15
CA ALA A 44 9.69 -9.60 -14.00
C ALA A 44 8.89 -9.58 -12.67
N PHE A 45 7.88 -8.74 -12.58
CA PHE A 45 7.03 -8.66 -11.40
C PHE A 45 6.18 -9.91 -11.22
N SER A 46 5.56 -10.43 -12.29
CA SER A 46 4.85 -11.71 -12.27
C SER A 46 5.75 -12.84 -11.75
N LYS A 47 6.96 -12.95 -12.24
CA LYS A 47 7.95 -13.93 -11.75
C LYS A 47 8.26 -13.74 -10.27
N TYR A 48 8.42 -12.49 -9.81
CA TYR A 48 8.70 -12.17 -8.40
C TYR A 48 7.57 -12.62 -7.46
N ILE A 49 6.31 -12.47 -7.88
CA ILE A 49 5.14 -12.84 -7.07
C ILE A 49 4.69 -14.31 -7.23
N GLY A 50 5.38 -15.13 -8.03
CA GLY A 50 5.08 -16.56 -8.21
C GLY A 50 4.24 -16.90 -9.44
N GLY A 51 4.20 -16.03 -10.47
CA GLY A 51 3.66 -16.33 -11.79
C GLY A 51 2.22 -15.85 -12.04
N GLN A 52 1.60 -15.12 -11.12
CA GLN A 52 0.27 -14.55 -11.36
C GLN A 52 0.31 -13.44 -12.42
N PRO A 53 -0.76 -13.27 -13.24
CA PRO A 53 -0.90 -12.14 -14.14
C PRO A 53 -0.78 -10.81 -13.38
N CYS A 54 -0.03 -9.88 -13.96
CA CYS A 54 0.11 -8.54 -13.41
C CYS A 54 0.26 -7.50 -14.52
N PHE A 55 -0.20 -6.28 -14.25
CA PHE A 55 -0.23 -5.21 -15.23
C PHE A 55 0.14 -3.88 -14.58
N GLY A 56 1.07 -3.15 -15.24
CA GLY A 56 1.51 -1.84 -14.78
C GLY A 56 0.43 -0.77 -15.00
N VAL A 57 0.26 0.07 -13.99
CA VAL A 57 -0.67 1.21 -14.00
C VAL A 57 0.01 2.44 -13.39
N THR A 58 -0.57 3.61 -13.59
CA THR A 58 0.02 4.89 -13.13
C THR A 58 0.20 5.02 -11.62
N ASN A 59 -0.61 4.32 -10.80
CA ASN A 59 -0.48 4.25 -9.34
C ASN A 59 -1.40 3.18 -8.75
N ALA A 60 -1.26 2.89 -7.45
CA ALA A 60 -2.10 1.89 -6.77
C ALA A 60 -3.58 2.28 -6.68
N THR A 61 -3.91 3.57 -6.65
CA THR A 61 -5.32 4.01 -6.67
C THR A 61 -5.99 3.58 -7.97
N HIS A 62 -5.31 3.74 -9.10
CA HIS A 62 -5.81 3.27 -10.39
C HIS A 62 -5.85 1.74 -10.49
N ALA A 63 -4.91 1.02 -9.83
CA ALA A 63 -5.04 -0.42 -9.68
C ALA A 63 -6.34 -0.80 -8.95
N LEU A 64 -6.65 -0.11 -7.84
CA LEU A 64 -7.88 -0.32 -7.08
C LEU A 64 -9.15 0.10 -7.84
N GLU A 65 -9.08 1.13 -8.70
CA GLU A 65 -10.20 1.51 -9.58
C GLU A 65 -10.49 0.41 -10.62
N LEU A 66 -9.46 -0.13 -11.27
CA LEU A 66 -9.64 -1.28 -12.18
C LEU A 66 -10.20 -2.50 -11.46
N ILE A 67 -9.75 -2.76 -10.22
CA ILE A 67 -10.31 -3.84 -9.40
C ILE A 67 -11.78 -3.59 -9.09
N ALA A 68 -12.16 -2.37 -8.72
CA ALA A 68 -13.55 -2.04 -8.45
C ALA A 68 -14.44 -2.29 -9.67
N ASP A 69 -13.98 -1.91 -10.88
CA ASP A 69 -14.70 -2.19 -12.13
C ASP A 69 -14.83 -3.70 -12.40
N LEU A 70 -13.74 -4.46 -12.20
CA LEU A 70 -13.73 -5.92 -12.44
C LEU A 70 -14.55 -6.71 -11.42
N THR A 71 -14.77 -6.19 -10.23
CA THR A 71 -15.62 -6.83 -9.21
C THR A 71 -17.12 -6.66 -9.47
N ASP A 72 -17.51 -5.83 -10.44
CA ASP A 72 -18.90 -5.47 -10.75
C ASP A 72 -19.71 -5.03 -9.51
N VAL A 73 -19.04 -4.42 -8.55
CA VAL A 73 -19.65 -3.89 -7.33
C VAL A 73 -20.44 -2.63 -7.66
N LYS A 74 -21.69 -2.55 -7.18
CA LYS A 74 -22.62 -1.48 -7.53
C LYS A 74 -23.52 -1.06 -6.38
N LYS A 75 -24.39 -0.11 -6.63
CA LYS A 75 -25.40 0.34 -5.65
C LYS A 75 -26.25 -0.83 -5.16
N GLY A 76 -26.28 -1.01 -3.83
CA GLY A 76 -26.97 -2.11 -3.14
C GLY A 76 -26.02 -3.15 -2.59
N ASP A 77 -24.82 -3.28 -3.14
CA ASP A 77 -23.78 -4.14 -2.64
C ASP A 77 -23.03 -3.50 -1.46
N GLU A 78 -22.35 -4.31 -0.66
CA GLU A 78 -21.54 -3.86 0.46
C GLU A 78 -20.06 -4.26 0.25
N VAL A 79 -19.16 -3.34 0.59
CA VAL A 79 -17.71 -3.54 0.58
C VAL A 79 -17.17 -3.33 1.98
N ILE A 80 -16.57 -4.36 2.57
CA ILE A 80 -15.95 -4.29 3.89
C ILE A 80 -14.50 -3.81 3.72
N ILE A 81 -14.13 -2.75 4.46
CA ILE A 81 -12.82 -2.08 4.38
C ILE A 81 -12.37 -1.69 5.78
N PRO A 82 -11.07 -1.80 6.15
CA PRO A 82 -10.60 -1.26 7.43
C PRO A 82 -10.89 0.23 7.55
N SER A 83 -11.39 0.67 8.70
CA SER A 83 -11.59 2.10 8.98
C SER A 83 -10.26 2.86 9.08
N HIS A 84 -9.21 2.18 9.50
CA HIS A 84 -7.86 2.72 9.64
C HIS A 84 -6.97 2.28 8.47
N THR A 85 -6.93 3.12 7.44
CA THR A 85 -6.06 2.97 6.26
C THR A 85 -5.95 4.31 5.52
N TYR A 86 -5.18 4.33 4.42
CA TYR A 86 -5.17 5.46 3.49
C TYR A 86 -6.45 5.47 2.64
N CYS A 87 -6.98 6.65 2.37
CA CYS A 87 -8.29 6.81 1.73
C CYS A 87 -8.42 6.17 0.33
N ALA A 88 -7.32 5.98 -0.38
CA ALA A 88 -7.30 5.31 -1.68
C ALA A 88 -7.82 3.86 -1.63
N SER A 89 -7.71 3.17 -0.47
CA SER A 89 -8.27 1.83 -0.32
C SER A 89 -9.81 1.79 -0.42
N ALA A 90 -10.49 2.92 -0.18
CA ALA A 90 -11.95 2.99 -0.10
C ALA A 90 -12.61 3.79 -1.24
N ILE A 91 -11.95 4.85 -1.72
CA ILE A 91 -12.52 5.78 -2.70
C ILE A 91 -13.00 5.08 -3.98
N PRO A 92 -12.24 4.16 -4.62
CA PRO A 92 -12.67 3.47 -5.83
C PRO A 92 -14.00 2.73 -5.63
N PHE A 93 -14.12 1.98 -4.56
CA PHE A 93 -15.35 1.24 -4.25
C PHE A 93 -16.53 2.15 -3.90
N GLY A 94 -16.27 3.27 -3.20
CA GLY A 94 -17.31 4.27 -2.95
C GLY A 94 -17.87 4.92 -4.23
N ARG A 95 -17.04 5.07 -5.27
CA ARG A 95 -17.44 5.61 -6.58
C ARG A 95 -18.41 4.69 -7.34
N THR A 96 -18.38 3.38 -7.11
CA THR A 96 -19.34 2.44 -7.72
C THR A 96 -20.77 2.60 -7.19
N GLY A 97 -20.94 3.35 -6.09
CA GLY A 97 -22.21 3.49 -5.39
C GLY A 97 -22.49 2.39 -4.37
N ALA A 98 -21.54 1.45 -4.17
CA ALA A 98 -21.64 0.45 -3.11
C ALA A 98 -21.59 1.09 -1.72
N LYS A 99 -22.15 0.40 -0.74
CA LYS A 99 -22.07 0.80 0.66
C LYS A 99 -20.72 0.37 1.24
N LEU A 100 -19.95 1.34 1.72
CA LEU A 100 -18.73 1.06 2.48
C LEU A 100 -19.08 0.67 3.92
N VAL A 101 -18.52 -0.45 4.38
CA VAL A 101 -18.72 -1.01 5.72
C VAL A 101 -17.37 -1.07 6.41
N TRP A 102 -17.23 -0.34 7.52
CA TRP A 102 -15.95 -0.17 8.19
C TRP A 102 -15.65 -1.30 9.16
N ALA A 103 -14.55 -1.99 8.95
CA ALA A 103 -14.03 -3.00 9.84
C ALA A 103 -13.02 -2.42 10.84
N ASP A 104 -13.08 -2.90 12.07
CA ASP A 104 -12.12 -2.53 13.11
C ASP A 104 -10.80 -3.28 12.95
N VAL A 105 -9.76 -2.77 13.59
CA VAL A 105 -8.43 -3.39 13.61
C VAL A 105 -8.22 -4.21 14.89
N ASP A 106 -7.30 -5.15 14.83
CA ASP A 106 -6.77 -5.84 15.99
C ASP A 106 -5.86 -4.90 16.80
N SER A 107 -5.99 -4.92 18.12
CA SER A 107 -5.31 -4.00 19.03
C SER A 107 -3.79 -4.21 19.14
N ASP A 108 -3.28 -5.35 18.69
CA ASP A 108 -1.85 -5.68 18.76
C ASP A 108 -1.15 -5.51 17.42
N THR A 109 -1.82 -5.90 16.33
CA THR A 109 -1.27 -5.82 14.98
C THR A 109 -1.59 -4.49 14.28
N PHE A 110 -2.62 -3.77 14.73
CA PHE A 110 -3.15 -2.54 14.11
C PHE A 110 -3.67 -2.76 12.67
N LEU A 111 -3.92 -4.00 12.31
CA LEU A 111 -4.45 -4.42 11.01
C LEU A 111 -5.88 -4.92 11.15
N VAL A 112 -6.62 -4.98 10.05
CA VAL A 112 -8.01 -5.44 10.09
C VAL A 112 -8.11 -6.83 10.73
N SER A 113 -9.13 -6.99 11.58
CA SER A 113 -9.39 -8.20 12.34
C SER A 113 -10.35 -9.13 11.59
N LEU A 114 -10.07 -10.44 11.58
CA LEU A 114 -10.98 -11.46 11.04
C LEU A 114 -12.34 -11.45 11.76
N ASP A 115 -12.33 -11.26 13.08
CA ASP A 115 -13.56 -11.24 13.86
C ASP A 115 -14.42 -10.03 13.51
N SER A 116 -13.80 -8.86 13.31
CA SER A 116 -14.50 -7.68 12.81
C SER A 116 -15.11 -7.94 11.43
N ILE A 117 -14.35 -8.52 10.49
CA ILE A 117 -14.87 -8.89 9.17
C ILE A 117 -16.08 -9.82 9.30
N LYS A 118 -15.97 -10.91 10.07
CA LYS A 118 -17.04 -11.89 10.26
C LYS A 118 -18.32 -11.27 10.81
N SER A 119 -18.21 -10.32 11.73
CA SER A 119 -19.35 -9.64 12.35
C SER A 119 -20.10 -8.71 11.39
N LEU A 120 -19.48 -8.30 10.29
CA LEU A 120 -19.98 -7.31 9.33
C LEU A 120 -20.54 -7.93 8.04
N VAL A 121 -20.20 -9.19 7.75
CA VAL A 121 -20.63 -9.88 6.53
C VAL A 121 -22.14 -10.07 6.52
N THR A 122 -22.77 -9.66 5.42
CA THR A 122 -24.20 -9.83 5.11
C THR A 122 -24.35 -10.50 3.74
N GLU A 123 -25.59 -10.81 3.32
CA GLU A 123 -25.88 -11.33 1.98
C GLU A 123 -25.54 -10.34 0.85
N ARG A 124 -25.41 -9.03 1.18
CA ARG A 124 -25.02 -7.99 0.23
C ARG A 124 -23.51 -7.79 0.12
N THR A 125 -22.73 -8.40 1.00
CA THR A 125 -21.27 -8.27 0.97
C THR A 125 -20.71 -8.96 -0.28
N LYS A 126 -20.03 -8.19 -1.14
CA LYS A 126 -19.42 -8.67 -2.39
C LYS A 126 -17.90 -8.68 -2.34
N VAL A 127 -17.31 -7.72 -1.62
CA VAL A 127 -15.86 -7.53 -1.57
C VAL A 127 -15.41 -7.27 -0.14
N ILE A 128 -14.29 -7.86 0.21
CA ILE A 128 -13.50 -7.52 1.40
C ILE A 128 -12.17 -6.95 0.92
N VAL A 129 -11.91 -5.69 1.24
CA VAL A 129 -10.60 -5.07 1.03
C VAL A 129 -9.78 -5.25 2.30
N VAL A 130 -8.64 -5.91 2.19
CA VAL A 130 -7.66 -6.03 3.27
C VAL A 130 -6.45 -5.16 2.94
N VAL A 131 -5.91 -4.49 3.94
CA VAL A 131 -4.76 -3.60 3.74
C VAL A 131 -3.60 -4.09 4.58
N HIS A 132 -2.48 -4.40 3.92
CA HIS A 132 -1.24 -4.78 4.57
C HIS A 132 -0.47 -3.52 5.04
N LEU A 133 -1.11 -2.81 5.98
CA LEU A 133 -0.72 -1.47 6.38
C LEU A 133 0.65 -1.46 7.08
N TYR A 134 1.41 -0.39 6.92
CA TYR A 134 2.74 -0.16 7.47
C TYR A 134 3.82 -1.12 6.96
N GLY A 135 3.44 -2.09 6.14
CA GLY A 135 4.34 -3.08 5.56
C GLY A 135 4.17 -4.50 6.09
N MET A 136 3.18 -4.75 6.96
CA MET A 136 2.94 -6.07 7.53
C MET A 136 1.80 -6.79 6.82
N ILE A 137 2.04 -8.02 6.37
CA ILE A 137 0.97 -8.91 5.91
C ILE A 137 0.08 -9.25 7.12
N ILE A 138 -1.25 -9.18 6.92
CA ILE A 138 -2.22 -9.58 7.94
C ILE A 138 -1.94 -11.04 8.35
N PRO A 139 -1.66 -11.33 9.64
CA PRO A 139 -1.21 -12.66 10.05
C PRO A 139 -2.16 -13.81 9.69
N ASN A 140 -3.47 -13.55 9.71
CA ASN A 140 -4.52 -14.51 9.41
C ASN A 140 -5.15 -14.30 8.02
N ILE A 141 -4.39 -13.80 7.05
CA ILE A 141 -4.88 -13.55 5.68
C ILE A 141 -5.44 -14.81 5.02
N GLU A 142 -4.84 -15.98 5.23
CA GLU A 142 -5.31 -17.24 4.66
C GLU A 142 -6.67 -17.64 5.22
N GLU A 143 -6.92 -17.39 6.50
CA GLU A 143 -8.23 -17.62 7.13
C GLU A 143 -9.28 -16.64 6.60
N ILE A 144 -8.92 -15.35 6.40
CA ILE A 144 -9.81 -14.34 5.79
C ILE A 144 -10.21 -14.78 4.38
N VAL A 145 -9.24 -15.18 3.55
CA VAL A 145 -9.50 -15.65 2.18
C VAL A 145 -10.37 -16.92 2.17
N SER A 146 -10.08 -17.88 3.03
CA SER A 146 -10.87 -19.08 3.14
C SER A 146 -12.32 -18.79 3.56
N TYR A 147 -12.51 -17.90 4.54
CA TYR A 147 -13.82 -17.46 4.99
C TYR A 147 -14.58 -16.74 3.87
N ALA A 148 -13.96 -15.77 3.20
CA ALA A 148 -14.57 -15.03 2.10
C ALA A 148 -15.00 -15.97 0.95
N LYS A 149 -14.13 -16.91 0.58
CA LYS A 149 -14.44 -17.93 -0.44
C LYS A 149 -15.66 -18.78 -0.04
N SER A 150 -15.80 -19.16 1.23
CA SER A 150 -16.96 -19.93 1.72
C SER A 150 -18.27 -19.15 1.63
N LYS A 151 -18.22 -17.83 1.48
CA LYS A 151 -19.35 -16.90 1.35
C LYS A 151 -19.50 -16.36 -0.08
N ASN A 152 -18.67 -16.79 -1.03
CA ASN A 152 -18.61 -16.27 -2.39
C ASN A 152 -18.35 -14.75 -2.44
N ILE A 153 -17.42 -14.29 -1.58
CA ILE A 153 -16.99 -12.90 -1.45
C ILE A 153 -15.56 -12.80 -2.00
N LEU A 154 -15.29 -11.77 -2.82
CA LEU A 154 -13.96 -11.48 -3.37
C LEU A 154 -13.08 -10.79 -2.33
N VAL A 155 -11.79 -11.13 -2.33
CA VAL A 155 -10.78 -10.50 -1.47
C VAL A 155 -9.80 -9.69 -2.30
N VAL A 156 -9.68 -8.40 -1.96
CA VAL A 156 -8.74 -7.46 -2.56
C VAL A 156 -7.66 -7.12 -1.54
N GLU A 157 -6.40 -7.36 -1.90
CA GLU A 157 -5.25 -7.00 -1.08
C GLU A 157 -4.68 -5.64 -1.52
N ASP A 158 -4.80 -4.62 -0.68
CA ASP A 158 -4.04 -3.37 -0.85
C ASP A 158 -2.64 -3.58 -0.27
N CYS A 159 -1.69 -3.75 -1.18
CA CYS A 159 -0.27 -3.98 -0.93
C CYS A 159 0.59 -2.73 -1.10
N ALA A 160 -0.03 -1.54 -1.17
CA ALA A 160 0.68 -0.28 -1.43
C ALA A 160 1.81 0.00 -0.42
N GLN A 161 1.83 -0.67 0.73
CA GLN A 161 2.84 -0.49 1.77
C GLN A 161 3.64 -1.77 2.08
N SER A 162 3.29 -2.91 1.49
CA SER A 162 3.83 -4.20 1.92
C SER A 162 4.72 -4.91 0.92
N LEU A 163 5.02 -4.29 -0.22
CA LEU A 163 5.94 -4.88 -1.20
C LEU A 163 7.27 -5.28 -0.53
N GLY A 164 7.72 -6.52 -0.75
CA GLY A 164 8.87 -7.13 -0.09
C GLY A 164 8.51 -7.97 1.15
N ALA A 165 7.26 -7.90 1.64
CA ALA A 165 6.78 -8.79 2.71
C ALA A 165 6.39 -10.17 2.16
N LYS A 166 6.73 -11.23 2.93
CA LYS A 166 6.44 -12.63 2.58
C LYS A 166 5.93 -13.38 3.82
N LEU A 167 4.78 -14.02 3.73
CA LEU A 167 4.27 -14.93 4.76
C LEU A 167 4.35 -16.36 4.23
N ASN A 168 5.06 -17.23 4.94
CA ASN A 168 5.33 -18.62 4.50
C ASN A 168 5.87 -18.68 3.06
N SER A 169 6.83 -17.80 2.73
CA SER A 169 7.43 -17.63 1.41
C SER A 169 6.50 -17.08 0.31
N LYS A 170 5.21 -16.85 0.61
CA LYS A 170 4.24 -16.30 -0.31
C LYS A 170 4.22 -14.77 -0.20
N VAL A 171 4.30 -14.08 -1.33
CA VAL A 171 4.37 -12.61 -1.40
C VAL A 171 2.98 -12.01 -1.10
N CYS A 172 2.92 -10.87 -0.40
CA CYS A 172 1.68 -10.09 -0.25
C CYS A 172 1.04 -9.82 -1.62
N GLY A 173 -0.30 -9.75 -1.68
CA GLY A 173 -1.06 -9.49 -2.92
C GLY A 173 -1.27 -10.74 -3.79
N THR A 174 -0.96 -11.93 -3.24
CA THR A 174 -1.17 -13.20 -3.94
C THR A 174 -2.09 -14.17 -3.17
N PHE A 175 -2.58 -13.76 -2.01
CA PHE A 175 -3.50 -14.56 -1.18
C PHE A 175 -4.95 -14.42 -1.65
N GLY A 176 -5.42 -13.17 -1.85
CA GLY A 176 -6.75 -12.83 -2.34
C GLY A 176 -6.95 -13.07 -3.83
N ASP A 177 -8.04 -12.52 -4.36
CA ASP A 177 -8.38 -12.60 -5.79
C ASP A 177 -7.64 -11.53 -6.59
N PHE A 178 -7.40 -10.36 -5.97
CA PHE A 178 -6.71 -9.22 -6.54
C PHE A 178 -5.66 -8.66 -5.58
N GLY A 179 -4.61 -8.06 -6.15
CA GLY A 179 -3.62 -7.28 -5.41
C GLY A 179 -3.33 -5.94 -6.08
N ALA A 180 -3.12 -4.88 -5.29
CA ALA A 180 -2.75 -3.55 -5.76
C ALA A 180 -1.45 -3.10 -5.10
N TYR A 181 -0.45 -2.71 -5.90
CA TYR A 181 0.87 -2.29 -5.42
C TYR A 181 1.16 -0.85 -5.85
N SER A 182 1.96 -0.15 -5.05
CA SER A 182 2.33 1.25 -5.28
C SER A 182 3.84 1.42 -5.42
N PHE A 183 4.23 2.23 -6.39
CA PHE A 183 5.60 2.71 -6.58
C PHE A 183 5.67 4.24 -6.44
N HIS A 184 4.82 4.81 -5.59
CA HIS A 184 4.88 6.23 -5.22
C HIS A 184 6.24 6.58 -4.60
N GLY A 185 6.67 7.85 -4.66
CA GLY A 185 7.98 8.33 -4.21
C GLY A 185 8.41 7.91 -2.80
N GLN A 186 7.47 7.69 -1.90
CA GLN A 186 7.74 7.27 -0.52
C GLN A 186 7.69 5.75 -0.30
N LYS A 187 7.36 4.94 -1.32
CA LYS A 187 7.27 3.48 -1.19
C LYS A 187 8.64 2.83 -1.15
N ASN A 188 8.69 1.55 -0.76
CA ASN A 188 9.95 0.80 -0.61
C ASN A 188 10.79 0.77 -1.89
N ILE A 189 10.15 0.76 -3.05
CA ILE A 189 10.71 1.14 -4.36
C ILE A 189 9.75 2.10 -5.06
N THR A 190 10.28 2.94 -5.95
CA THR A 190 9.50 3.98 -6.63
C THR A 190 9.86 4.07 -8.10
N THR A 191 8.89 4.38 -8.95
CA THR A 191 9.08 4.57 -10.39
C THR A 191 8.92 6.04 -10.77
N LEU A 192 9.92 6.87 -10.42
CA LEU A 192 9.97 8.33 -10.67
C LEU A 192 8.83 9.11 -9.97
N GLY A 193 8.42 8.64 -8.79
CA GLY A 193 7.44 9.34 -7.96
C GLY A 193 6.02 8.79 -8.05
N GLU A 194 5.61 8.16 -9.14
CA GLU A 194 4.34 7.50 -9.31
C GLU A 194 4.51 6.16 -10.06
N GLY A 195 3.60 5.22 -9.81
CA GLY A 195 3.53 3.92 -10.44
C GLY A 195 2.72 2.95 -9.59
N GLY A 196 2.21 1.91 -10.23
CA GLY A 196 1.48 0.82 -9.59
C GLY A 196 1.44 -0.44 -10.43
N ILE A 197 1.03 -1.53 -9.80
CA ILE A 197 0.71 -2.79 -10.46
C ILE A 197 -0.60 -3.31 -9.89
N ILE A 198 -1.45 -3.83 -10.77
CA ILE A 198 -2.57 -4.69 -10.44
C ILE A 198 -2.16 -6.16 -10.66
N THR A 199 -2.53 -7.04 -9.73
CA THR A 199 -2.39 -8.50 -9.88
C THR A 199 -3.74 -9.17 -9.68
N LEU A 200 -3.98 -10.28 -10.36
CA LEU A 200 -5.21 -11.04 -10.22
C LEU A 200 -5.00 -12.52 -10.57
N LYS A 201 -5.90 -13.37 -10.04
CA LYS A 201 -5.85 -14.82 -10.27
C LYS A 201 -6.63 -15.27 -11.51
N ASP A 202 -7.71 -14.56 -11.81
CA ASP A 202 -8.60 -14.92 -12.91
C ASP A 202 -8.01 -14.49 -14.25
N GLU A 203 -7.62 -15.48 -15.08
CA GLU A 203 -7.02 -15.23 -16.39
C GLU A 203 -8.01 -14.61 -17.40
N ALA A 204 -9.32 -14.86 -17.26
CA ALA A 204 -10.31 -14.25 -18.14
C ALA A 204 -10.45 -12.76 -17.85
N GLN A 205 -10.45 -12.38 -16.58
CA GLN A 205 -10.42 -10.96 -16.19
C GLN A 205 -9.07 -10.31 -16.52
N ALA A 206 -7.96 -11.04 -16.40
CA ALA A 206 -6.62 -10.54 -16.73
C ALA A 206 -6.53 -10.08 -18.20
N LYS A 207 -7.18 -10.77 -19.12
CA LYS A 207 -7.22 -10.42 -20.54
C LYS A 207 -7.89 -9.07 -20.82
N LYS A 208 -8.75 -8.59 -19.93
CA LYS A 208 -9.45 -7.29 -20.08
C LYS A 208 -8.56 -6.10 -19.68
N ILE A 209 -7.60 -6.30 -18.79
CA ILE A 209 -6.79 -5.21 -18.20
C ILE A 209 -6.09 -4.35 -19.27
N PRO A 210 -5.41 -4.89 -20.29
CA PRO A 210 -4.75 -4.07 -21.31
C PRO A 210 -5.73 -3.10 -22.02
N GLY A 211 -6.94 -3.55 -22.31
CA GLY A 211 -7.97 -2.70 -22.88
C GLY A 211 -8.52 -1.68 -21.89
N ILE A 212 -8.93 -2.11 -20.70
CA ILE A 212 -9.55 -1.22 -19.69
C ILE A 212 -8.57 -0.11 -19.25
N ARG A 213 -7.28 -0.41 -19.09
CA ARG A 213 -6.28 0.58 -18.66
C ARG A 213 -5.85 1.55 -19.76
N HIS A 214 -6.17 1.29 -21.03
CA HIS A 214 -5.69 2.08 -22.16
C HIS A 214 -6.79 2.39 -23.19
N ASN A 215 -7.82 3.11 -22.79
CA ASN A 215 -8.91 3.64 -23.63
C ASN A 215 -9.62 2.57 -24.49
N GLY A 216 -9.66 1.33 -24.07
CA GLY A 216 -10.25 0.22 -24.82
C GLY A 216 -9.39 -0.30 -25.99
N HIS A 217 -8.11 0.10 -26.06
CA HIS A 217 -7.20 -0.31 -27.12
C HIS A 217 -6.37 -1.52 -26.73
N ALA A 218 -6.32 -2.53 -27.62
CA ALA A 218 -5.34 -3.59 -27.53
C ALA A 218 -3.93 -3.03 -27.86
N PRO A 219 -2.85 -3.60 -27.28
CA PRO A 219 -1.48 -3.22 -27.64
C PRO A 219 -1.24 -3.34 -29.15
N PHE A 220 -0.53 -2.37 -29.73
CA PHE A 220 -0.23 -2.32 -31.18
C PHE A 220 0.72 -3.42 -31.66
N LEU A 221 1.32 -4.18 -30.77
CA LEU A 221 2.31 -5.20 -31.10
C LEU A 221 1.72 -6.25 -32.04
N ASN A 222 2.34 -6.40 -33.23
CA ASN A 222 2.06 -7.43 -34.23
C ASN A 222 0.81 -7.27 -35.11
N LYS A 223 0.30 -6.06 -35.36
CA LYS A 223 -0.75 -5.86 -36.37
C LYS A 223 -0.15 -5.93 -37.79
N ILE A 224 -0.57 -6.93 -38.55
CA ILE A 224 -0.19 -7.08 -39.96
C ILE A 224 -0.80 -5.94 -40.81
N GLU A 225 -2.03 -5.56 -40.52
CA GLU A 225 -2.77 -4.51 -41.19
C GLU A 225 -2.68 -3.18 -40.42
N TYR A 226 -1.49 -2.58 -40.42
CA TYR A 226 -1.18 -1.36 -39.66
C TYR A 226 -2.03 -0.14 -40.03
N TRP A 227 -2.65 -0.14 -41.23
CA TRP A 227 -3.50 0.95 -41.73
C TRP A 227 -4.94 0.91 -41.19
N ILE A 228 -5.37 -0.19 -40.58
CA ILE A 228 -6.67 -0.24 -39.91
C ILE A 228 -6.57 0.63 -38.64
N PRO A 229 -7.47 1.64 -38.50
CA PRO A 229 -7.43 2.51 -37.34
C PRO A 229 -7.46 1.70 -36.04
N ALA A 230 -6.47 1.93 -35.19
CA ALA A 230 -6.38 1.25 -33.88
C ALA A 230 -7.58 1.52 -33.00
N MET A 231 -8.28 2.65 -33.25
CA MET A 231 -9.41 3.17 -32.48
C MET A 231 -10.77 2.86 -33.11
N SER A 232 -10.82 1.95 -34.09
CA SER A 232 -12.06 1.63 -34.79
C SER A 232 -13.04 0.80 -33.94
N ASN A 233 -12.57 0.14 -32.91
CA ASN A 233 -13.39 -0.64 -32.00
C ASN A 233 -12.83 -0.59 -30.59
N VAL A 234 -13.50 0.12 -29.69
CA VAL A 234 -13.09 0.37 -28.30
C VAL A 234 -13.52 -0.77 -27.35
N ASP A 235 -14.51 -1.58 -27.75
CA ASP A 235 -15.04 -2.66 -26.88
C ASP A 235 -14.46 -4.04 -27.21
N LEU A 236 -13.18 -4.09 -27.56
CA LEU A 236 -12.51 -5.37 -27.77
C LEU A 236 -12.18 -6.01 -26.41
N ASP A 237 -12.88 -7.10 -26.10
CA ASP A 237 -12.63 -7.98 -24.96
C ASP A 237 -12.79 -7.32 -23.56
N ILE A 238 -13.41 -6.15 -23.45
CA ILE A 238 -13.65 -5.45 -22.18
C ILE A 238 -15.11 -5.54 -21.69
N GLU A 239 -15.99 -6.19 -22.46
CA GLU A 239 -17.36 -6.53 -22.07
C GLU A 239 -18.19 -5.33 -21.55
N GLY A 240 -18.08 -4.17 -22.21
CA GLY A 240 -18.82 -2.95 -21.84
C GLY A 240 -18.31 -2.19 -20.62
N ILE A 241 -17.16 -2.57 -20.04
CA ILE A 241 -16.52 -1.79 -18.98
C ILE A 241 -15.99 -0.48 -19.57
N TRP A 242 -16.32 0.65 -18.94
CA TRP A 242 -15.78 1.94 -19.34
C TRP A 242 -14.26 1.97 -19.16
N PRO A 243 -13.48 2.18 -20.25
CA PRO A 243 -12.02 2.17 -20.15
C PRO A 243 -11.47 3.47 -19.57
N HIS A 244 -10.27 3.36 -19.03
CA HIS A 244 -9.49 4.45 -18.47
C HIS A 244 -8.20 4.68 -19.26
N ASN A 245 -7.48 5.76 -18.94
CA ASN A 245 -6.10 5.95 -19.37
C ASN A 245 -5.18 5.92 -18.14
N PHE A 246 -4.82 4.72 -17.70
CA PHE A 246 -3.99 4.45 -16.53
C PHE A 246 -2.64 3.84 -16.90
N SER A 247 -2.15 4.11 -18.10
CA SER A 247 -0.94 3.51 -18.64
C SER A 247 0.32 3.94 -17.89
N LEU A 248 1.16 2.96 -17.50
CA LEU A 248 2.50 3.20 -17.00
C LEU A 248 3.45 3.49 -18.20
N THR A 249 4.37 4.42 -18.03
CA THR A 249 5.32 4.79 -19.09
C THR A 249 6.48 3.79 -19.18
N GLU A 250 7.14 3.74 -20.37
CA GLU A 250 8.32 2.90 -20.58
C GLU A 250 9.48 3.25 -19.62
N ALA A 251 9.68 4.54 -19.34
CA ALA A 251 10.74 5.00 -18.44
C ALA A 251 10.51 4.53 -17.00
N GLN A 252 9.27 4.62 -16.51
CA GLN A 252 8.89 4.11 -15.20
C GLN A 252 9.03 2.58 -15.13
N SER A 253 8.66 1.89 -16.18
CA SER A 253 8.73 0.44 -16.28
C SER A 253 10.18 -0.07 -16.27
N ALA A 254 11.06 0.54 -17.06
CA ALA A 254 12.48 0.20 -17.07
C ALA A 254 13.13 0.36 -15.70
N LEU A 255 12.86 1.51 -15.03
CA LEU A 255 13.33 1.75 -13.66
C LEU A 255 12.75 0.71 -12.69
N GLY A 256 11.47 0.39 -12.81
CA GLY A 256 10.79 -0.61 -11.98
C GLY A 256 11.45 -1.99 -12.05
N THR A 257 11.86 -2.39 -13.26
CA THR A 257 12.55 -3.67 -13.48
C THR A 257 13.89 -3.74 -12.74
N VAL A 258 14.72 -2.69 -12.82
CA VAL A 258 16.02 -2.64 -12.14
C VAL A 258 15.83 -2.58 -10.61
N LEU A 259 14.92 -1.74 -10.13
CA LEU A 259 14.62 -1.61 -8.70
C LEU A 259 14.04 -2.88 -8.09
N LEU A 260 13.27 -3.65 -8.85
CA LEU A 260 12.74 -4.93 -8.40
C LEU A 260 13.90 -5.90 -8.06
N GLY A 261 14.99 -5.86 -8.81
CA GLY A 261 16.21 -6.63 -8.52
C GLY A 261 16.88 -6.28 -7.20
N ARG A 262 16.68 -5.05 -6.69
CA ARG A 262 17.21 -4.59 -5.39
C ARG A 262 16.22 -4.75 -4.23
N LEU A 263 14.97 -5.10 -4.48
CA LEU A 263 13.90 -5.05 -3.48
C LEU A 263 14.22 -5.86 -2.22
N ASP A 264 14.75 -7.08 -2.37
CA ASP A 264 15.03 -7.95 -1.22
C ASP A 264 16.15 -7.36 -0.34
N SER A 265 17.20 -6.76 -0.92
CA SER A 265 18.26 -6.08 -0.17
C SER A 265 17.76 -4.82 0.55
N LEU A 266 16.93 -4.02 -0.12
CA LEU A 266 16.30 -2.83 0.47
C LEU A 266 15.39 -3.21 1.64
N THR A 267 14.62 -4.28 1.49
CA THR A 267 13.72 -4.80 2.54
C THR A 267 14.51 -5.35 3.73
N THR A 268 15.62 -6.03 3.49
CA THR A 268 16.52 -6.52 4.54
C THR A 268 17.09 -5.36 5.37
N SER A 269 17.62 -4.33 4.72
CA SER A 269 18.12 -3.13 5.41
C SER A 269 17.03 -2.43 6.25
N ARG A 270 15.79 -2.39 5.76
CA ARG A 270 14.65 -1.87 6.54
C ARG A 270 14.36 -2.72 7.77
N ARG A 271 14.37 -4.05 7.64
CA ARG A 271 14.16 -4.98 8.78
C ARG A 271 15.22 -4.82 9.85
N GLU A 272 16.48 -4.73 9.45
CA GLU A 272 17.60 -4.53 10.39
C GLU A 272 17.48 -3.22 11.16
N ARG A 273 17.19 -2.10 10.48
CA ARG A 273 16.95 -0.81 11.12
C ARG A 273 15.73 -0.83 12.04
N ALA A 274 14.62 -1.40 11.60
CA ALA A 274 13.42 -1.51 12.43
C ALA A 274 13.65 -2.38 13.67
N LYS A 275 14.41 -3.46 13.54
CA LYS A 275 14.84 -4.30 14.67
C LYS A 275 15.70 -3.52 15.66
N LYS A 276 16.74 -2.81 15.19
CA LYS A 276 17.58 -1.92 16.01
C LYS A 276 16.72 -0.91 16.78
N PHE A 277 15.79 -0.23 16.07
CA PHE A 277 14.89 0.74 16.68
C PHE A 277 14.04 0.11 17.79
N ARG A 278 13.32 -0.95 17.50
CA ARG A 278 12.44 -1.62 18.47
C ARG A 278 13.19 -2.13 19.69
N GLN A 279 14.37 -2.71 19.48
CA GLN A 279 15.25 -3.18 20.58
C GLN A 279 15.71 -2.03 21.47
N SER A 280 15.89 -0.83 20.93
CA SER A 280 16.28 0.35 21.69
C SER A 280 15.22 0.83 22.69
N PHE A 281 13.98 0.37 22.56
CA PHE A 281 12.84 0.80 23.38
C PHE A 281 12.21 -0.33 24.21
N VAL A 282 12.91 -1.44 24.42
CA VAL A 282 12.38 -2.58 25.22
C VAL A 282 12.04 -2.16 26.67
N ASP A 283 12.77 -1.18 27.24
CA ASP A 283 12.60 -0.65 28.59
C ASP A 283 11.69 0.60 28.65
N PHE A 284 11.00 0.88 27.53
CA PHE A 284 10.11 2.04 27.41
C PHE A 284 8.67 1.58 27.09
N PRO A 285 7.89 1.20 28.13
CA PRO A 285 6.53 0.69 27.94
C PRO A 285 5.56 1.71 27.35
N GLU A 286 5.94 3.00 27.33
CA GLU A 286 5.19 4.08 26.68
C GLU A 286 5.08 3.91 25.15
N LEU A 287 5.93 3.08 24.53
CA LEU A 287 5.86 2.79 23.10
C LEU A 287 5.41 1.35 22.85
N LYS A 288 4.15 1.17 22.53
CA LYS A 288 3.61 -0.12 22.08
C LYS A 288 3.76 -0.25 20.57
N PHE A 289 4.63 -1.16 20.10
CA PHE A 289 4.83 -1.46 18.67
C PHE A 289 3.85 -2.52 18.18
N GLN A 290 3.68 -2.60 16.83
CA GLN A 290 2.97 -3.72 16.22
C GLN A 290 3.56 -5.06 16.67
N LYS A 291 2.69 -6.01 17.01
CA LYS A 291 3.08 -7.38 17.30
C LYS A 291 3.40 -8.11 15.99
N ILE A 292 4.64 -8.45 15.79
CA ILE A 292 5.13 -9.18 14.62
C ILE A 292 5.43 -10.61 15.05
N SER A 293 4.72 -11.58 14.49
CA SER A 293 4.93 -13.01 14.75
C SER A 293 5.97 -13.63 13.81
N ASN A 294 6.17 -13.04 12.64
CA ASN A 294 7.13 -13.49 11.64
C ASN A 294 7.76 -12.26 10.96
N GLU A 295 9.06 -12.05 11.15
CA GLU A 295 9.78 -10.89 10.61
C GLU A 295 9.74 -10.83 9.07
N SER A 296 9.68 -11.96 8.36
CA SER A 296 9.57 -11.98 6.89
C SER A 296 8.23 -11.44 6.40
N SER A 297 7.20 -11.45 7.25
CA SER A 297 5.87 -10.90 6.92
C SER A 297 5.80 -9.38 6.94
N HIS A 298 6.89 -8.69 7.30
CA HIS A 298 6.94 -7.24 7.41
C HIS A 298 8.04 -6.64 6.54
N SER A 299 7.70 -5.71 5.66
CA SER A 299 8.65 -4.94 4.83
C SER A 299 9.05 -3.60 5.46
N HIS A 300 8.48 -3.25 6.60
CA HIS A 300 8.73 -2.00 7.34
C HIS A 300 8.70 -0.75 6.45
N HIS A 301 7.57 -0.56 5.75
CA HIS A 301 7.35 0.68 5.00
C HIS A 301 7.35 1.90 5.94
N LEU A 302 6.66 1.78 7.07
CA LEU A 302 6.64 2.80 8.12
C LEU A 302 7.05 2.19 9.47
N LEU A 303 7.54 3.04 10.35
CA LEU A 303 7.92 2.70 11.71
C LEU A 303 6.93 3.36 12.67
N VAL A 304 5.97 2.58 13.16
CA VAL A 304 4.84 3.08 13.93
C VAL A 304 4.80 2.48 15.34
N ALA A 305 4.25 3.25 16.29
CA ALA A 305 3.94 2.80 17.64
C ALA A 305 2.69 3.52 18.16
N GLN A 306 2.07 3.00 19.23
CA GLN A 306 1.19 3.78 20.10
C GLN A 306 2.01 4.39 21.23
N PHE A 307 1.76 5.65 21.53
CA PHE A 307 2.24 6.29 22.74
C PHE A 307 1.26 6.04 23.89
N ILE A 308 1.69 5.27 24.89
CA ILE A 308 0.89 4.91 26.06
C ILE A 308 1.26 5.85 27.21
N GLY A 309 0.64 7.02 27.26
CA GLY A 309 0.92 8.04 28.25
C GLY A 309 0.32 7.81 29.63
N LYS A 310 -0.21 6.61 29.93
CA LYS A 310 -0.96 6.33 31.15
C LYS A 310 -0.15 6.59 32.42
N GLU A 311 1.12 6.27 32.43
CA GLU A 311 2.00 6.42 33.61
C GLU A 311 2.46 7.86 33.80
N SER A 312 2.67 8.61 32.72
CA SER A 312 3.13 10.00 32.77
C SER A 312 1.98 11.02 32.83
N GLY A 313 0.74 10.58 32.59
CA GLY A 313 -0.41 11.47 32.42
C GLY A 313 -0.34 12.37 31.19
N LYS A 314 0.58 12.07 30.24
CA LYS A 314 0.85 12.88 29.05
C LYS A 314 0.14 12.32 27.82
N SER A 315 -0.23 13.21 26.90
CA SER A 315 -0.85 12.86 25.63
C SER A 315 0.22 12.59 24.54
N ARG A 316 -0.19 11.87 23.48
CA ARG A 316 0.60 11.72 22.26
C ARG A 316 1.02 13.07 21.68
N ASP A 317 0.15 14.07 21.72
CA ASP A 317 0.42 15.39 21.14
C ASP A 317 1.46 16.18 21.95
N GLU A 318 1.51 16.02 23.28
CA GLU A 318 2.59 16.56 24.10
C GLU A 318 3.92 15.90 23.76
N PHE A 319 3.95 14.58 23.57
CA PHE A 319 5.15 13.84 23.14
C PHE A 319 5.64 14.32 21.75
N LEU A 320 4.76 14.43 20.76
CA LEU A 320 5.10 14.93 19.42
C LEU A 320 5.56 16.39 19.47
N SER A 321 4.92 17.23 20.29
CA SER A 321 5.34 18.62 20.47
C SER A 321 6.74 18.73 21.05
N LEU A 322 7.09 17.88 22.02
CA LEU A 322 8.41 17.83 22.61
C LEU A 322 9.47 17.37 21.60
N LEU A 323 9.21 16.28 20.87
CA LEU A 323 10.08 15.79 19.81
C LEU A 323 10.33 16.84 18.74
N SER A 324 9.29 17.51 18.30
CA SER A 324 9.36 18.52 17.24
C SER A 324 10.10 19.79 17.69
N LYS A 325 9.68 20.38 18.82
CA LYS A 325 10.16 21.70 19.26
C LYS A 325 11.55 21.65 19.87
N LYS A 326 11.83 20.68 20.73
CA LYS A 326 13.10 20.58 21.46
C LYS A 326 14.11 19.70 20.72
N TYR A 327 13.70 18.50 20.32
CA TYR A 327 14.60 17.49 19.74
C TYR A 327 14.70 17.53 18.23
N LYS A 328 13.91 18.37 17.54
CA LYS A 328 13.95 18.54 16.09
C LYS A 328 13.79 17.24 15.29
N VAL A 329 12.97 16.31 15.81
CA VAL A 329 12.56 15.06 15.15
C VAL A 329 11.14 15.24 14.62
N GLN A 330 10.93 15.01 13.32
CA GLN A 330 9.65 15.19 12.64
C GLN A 330 8.84 13.88 12.65
N ALA A 331 8.37 13.45 13.82
CA ALA A 331 7.38 12.38 13.89
C ALA A 331 5.98 12.92 13.53
N ILE A 332 5.14 12.08 12.93
CA ILE A 332 3.82 12.47 12.42
C ILE A 332 2.74 11.47 12.83
N VAL A 333 1.46 11.78 12.52
CA VAL A 333 0.31 10.91 12.73
C VAL A 333 -0.23 10.43 11.38
N GLN A 334 -0.46 9.12 11.22
CA GLN A 334 -1.01 8.46 10.02
C GLN A 334 -1.72 7.16 10.39
N TYR A 335 -2.93 6.88 9.93
CA TYR A 335 -3.79 7.67 9.05
C TYR A 335 -5.05 8.06 9.83
N TYR A 336 -5.71 9.15 9.43
CA TYR A 336 -6.99 9.54 10.01
C TYR A 336 -8.04 8.46 9.68
N PRO A 337 -8.85 7.99 10.64
CA PRO A 337 -9.86 6.96 10.37
C PRO A 337 -10.87 7.43 9.31
N LEU A 338 -11.13 6.56 8.32
CA LEU A 338 -11.89 6.94 7.12
C LEU A 338 -13.34 7.37 7.44
N ASN A 339 -13.98 6.71 8.40
CA ASN A 339 -15.31 7.08 8.85
C ASN A 339 -15.39 8.51 9.45
N ARG A 340 -14.26 9.08 9.86
CA ARG A 340 -14.17 10.44 10.39
C ARG A 340 -13.93 11.50 9.31
N TYR A 341 -13.58 11.13 8.05
CA TYR A 341 -13.42 12.06 6.94
C TYR A 341 -14.74 12.73 6.58
N ASP A 342 -14.73 14.03 6.33
CA ASP A 342 -15.92 14.78 5.94
C ASP A 342 -16.56 14.26 4.65
N LEU A 343 -15.74 13.81 3.70
CA LEU A 343 -16.23 13.20 2.47
C LEU A 343 -17.10 11.98 2.79
N PHE A 344 -16.58 11.03 3.55
CA PHE A 344 -17.30 9.80 3.86
C PHE A 344 -18.54 10.04 4.73
N LYS A 345 -18.48 11.01 5.66
CA LYS A 345 -19.67 11.46 6.42
C LYS A 345 -20.75 12.02 5.49
N LYS A 346 -20.39 12.93 4.56
CA LYS A 346 -21.32 13.51 3.59
C LYS A 346 -21.94 12.47 2.66
N MET A 347 -21.19 11.41 2.34
CA MET A 347 -21.65 10.29 1.52
C MET A 347 -22.46 9.23 2.30
N GLY A 348 -22.72 9.46 3.61
CA GLY A 348 -23.49 8.53 4.45
C GLY A 348 -22.68 7.41 5.09
N PHE A 349 -21.34 7.44 5.00
CA PHE A 349 -20.44 6.41 5.52
C PHE A 349 -19.75 6.84 6.84
N GLY A 350 -20.28 7.83 7.56
CA GLY A 350 -19.67 8.34 8.79
C GLY A 350 -19.86 7.46 10.03
N HIS A 351 -20.75 6.47 9.98
CA HIS A 351 -21.01 5.58 11.10
C HIS A 351 -20.09 4.36 11.08
N ALA A 352 -19.38 4.13 12.18
CA ALA A 352 -18.53 2.98 12.39
C ALA A 352 -18.50 2.62 13.89
N ASN A 353 -18.33 1.34 14.18
CA ASN A 353 -17.99 0.85 15.51
C ASN A 353 -16.58 0.23 15.43
N CYS A 354 -15.56 1.10 15.51
CA CYS A 354 -14.16 0.72 15.34
C CYS A 354 -13.32 1.24 16.52
N PRO A 355 -13.59 0.77 17.76
CA PRO A 355 -12.95 1.32 18.96
C PRO A 355 -11.43 1.12 18.98
N ASN A 356 -10.92 0.00 18.43
CA ASN A 356 -9.48 -0.22 18.38
C ASN A 356 -8.78 0.71 17.37
N ALA A 357 -9.41 0.94 16.20
CA ALA A 357 -8.89 1.88 15.20
C ALA A 357 -8.87 3.31 15.76
N ASP A 358 -9.91 3.70 16.48
CA ASP A 358 -10.01 4.99 17.13
C ASP A 358 -8.94 5.15 18.22
N LEU A 359 -8.83 4.17 19.13
CA LEU A 359 -7.80 4.17 20.19
C LEU A 359 -6.38 4.18 19.60
N PHE A 360 -6.15 3.39 18.54
CA PHE A 360 -4.86 3.38 17.86
C PHE A 360 -4.54 4.75 17.27
N PHE A 361 -5.45 5.34 16.51
CA PHE A 361 -5.24 6.67 15.90
C PHE A 361 -4.98 7.77 16.94
N ASP A 362 -5.75 7.79 18.03
CA ASP A 362 -5.63 8.81 19.06
C ASP A 362 -4.25 8.78 19.75
N ASN A 363 -3.57 7.64 19.72
CA ASN A 363 -2.28 7.43 20.40
C ASN A 363 -1.11 7.13 19.43
N MET A 364 -1.35 6.97 18.14
CA MET A 364 -0.32 6.52 17.21
C MET A 364 0.72 7.61 16.91
N VAL A 365 1.94 7.16 16.73
CA VAL A 365 3.09 7.94 16.26
C VAL A 365 3.77 7.19 15.12
N SER A 366 4.09 7.89 14.05
CA SER A 366 4.92 7.40 12.96
C SER A 366 6.24 8.16 12.97
N PHE A 367 7.34 7.44 13.12
CA PHE A 367 8.68 8.01 13.18
C PHE A 367 9.29 8.13 11.78
N PRO A 368 10.16 9.12 11.52
CA PRO A 368 10.92 9.18 10.27
C PRO A 368 11.65 7.87 10.00
N PHE A 369 11.40 7.27 8.85
CA PHE A 369 11.97 5.97 8.53
C PHE A 369 12.21 5.81 7.03
N HIS A 370 13.46 5.98 6.61
CA HIS A 370 13.90 5.75 5.24
C HIS A 370 15.36 5.27 5.22
N ILE A 371 15.73 4.50 4.19
CA ILE A 371 17.07 3.89 4.12
C ILE A 371 18.17 4.89 3.77
N THR A 372 17.81 6.08 3.29
CA THR A 372 18.76 7.16 2.99
C THR A 372 19.14 7.98 4.23
N MET A 373 18.51 7.73 5.38
CA MET A 373 18.88 8.33 6.66
C MET A 373 20.27 7.83 7.08
N THR A 374 21.15 8.75 7.47
CA THR A 374 22.47 8.37 7.99
C THR A 374 22.35 7.62 9.32
N GLU A 375 23.34 6.80 9.65
CA GLU A 375 23.36 6.12 10.97
C GLU A 375 23.38 7.14 12.11
N SER A 376 24.12 8.24 11.94
CA SER A 376 24.18 9.34 12.93
C SER A 376 22.80 9.97 13.17
N ASP A 377 22.02 10.20 12.12
CA ASP A 377 20.67 10.77 12.28
C ASP A 377 19.69 9.74 12.88
N PHE A 378 19.87 8.47 12.54
CA PHE A 378 19.07 7.39 13.09
C PHE A 378 19.33 7.20 14.59
N ASP A 379 20.60 7.21 15.00
CA ASP A 379 21.00 7.11 16.42
C ASP A 379 20.55 8.37 17.18
N TYR A 380 20.73 9.57 16.60
CA TYR A 380 20.21 10.80 17.17
C TYR A 380 18.68 10.74 17.40
N MET A 381 17.93 10.21 16.45
CA MET A 381 16.48 10.03 16.60
C MET A 381 16.15 9.12 17.77
N ILE A 382 16.83 7.97 17.90
CA ILE A 382 16.64 7.03 19.01
C ILE A 382 16.90 7.71 20.35
N ASP A 383 18.04 8.39 20.49
CA ASP A 383 18.44 9.05 21.74
C ASP A 383 17.50 10.21 22.10
N SER A 384 17.05 10.96 21.09
CA SER A 384 16.06 12.04 21.26
C SER A 384 14.73 11.52 21.77
N ILE A 385 14.25 10.40 21.21
CA ILE A 385 13.00 9.77 21.64
C ILE A 385 13.13 9.27 23.09
N LYS A 386 14.23 8.57 23.45
CA LYS A 386 14.48 8.11 24.82
C LYS A 386 14.48 9.26 25.80
N THR A 387 15.23 10.32 25.48
CA THR A 387 15.34 11.50 26.34
C THR A 387 13.98 12.18 26.51
N ALA A 388 13.19 12.29 25.43
CA ALA A 388 11.86 12.85 25.50
C ALA A 388 10.91 12.03 26.39
N LEU A 389 10.97 10.68 26.29
CA LEU A 389 10.17 9.78 27.13
C LEU A 389 10.54 9.91 28.61
N ILE A 390 11.84 9.97 28.92
CA ILE A 390 12.32 10.19 30.30
C ILE A 390 11.85 11.55 30.83
N GLU A 391 11.96 12.61 30.04
CA GLU A 391 11.51 13.97 30.43
C GLU A 391 9.99 14.03 30.68
N LEU A 392 9.19 13.24 29.99
CA LEU A 392 7.75 13.19 30.20
C LEU A 392 7.33 12.43 31.46
N ARG A 393 8.24 11.59 32.02
CA ARG A 393 7.99 10.91 33.30
C ARG A 393 8.11 11.86 34.52
N GLY A 394 8.76 13.01 34.37
CA GLY A 394 9.01 14.02 35.39
C GLY A 394 10.42 13.95 35.89
#